data_5f608b259c467755fc6185b0908546aa
#
_entry.id   5f608b259c467755fc6185b0908546aa
#
_cell.length_a   1.000
_cell.length_b   1.000
_cell.length_c   1.000
_cell.angle_alpha   90.00
_cell.angle_beta   90.00
_cell.angle_gamma   90.00
#
_symmetry.space_group_name_H-M   'P 1'
#
loop_
_entity.id
_entity.type
_entity.pdbx_description
1 polymer ?
#
loop_
_entity_poly.entity_id
_entity_poly.type
_entity_poly.pdbx_seq_one_letter_code
_entity_poly.pdbx_strand_id
1 'polypeptide(L)'
;MKIEKVWLTETAVWIRTDEGKEACELFADYPRLRYATKEQLVNFTIDEFGIHWEELDEDLSFEGFFEKQEPTTLYQLFMAHPELNVSALARRMGISQSLMAQYISGKKNASKARMTLILDTIHTVGRELAAV
;
A
#
# COMPACT_ATOMS: atom_id res chain seq x y z
N MET A 1 15.13 -9.37 16.22
CA MET A 1 13.68 -9.27 16.50
C MET A 1 13.07 -10.66 16.39
N LYS A 2 12.39 -11.07 17.41
CA LYS A 2 11.76 -12.41 17.48
C LYS A 2 10.24 -12.24 17.49
N ILE A 3 9.55 -12.93 16.59
CA ILE A 3 8.10 -12.86 16.49
C ILE A 3 7.48 -13.91 17.42
N GLU A 4 6.65 -13.46 18.34
CA GLU A 4 5.96 -14.28 19.32
C GLU A 4 4.63 -14.80 18.78
N LYS A 5 3.90 -13.97 18.01
CA LYS A 5 2.55 -14.30 17.56
C LYS A 5 2.26 -13.66 16.20
N VAL A 6 1.53 -14.41 15.36
CA VAL A 6 0.96 -13.93 14.10
C VAL A 6 -0.54 -14.28 14.11
N TRP A 7 -1.40 -13.33 13.78
CA TRP A 7 -2.84 -13.59 13.70
C TRP A 7 -3.47 -12.73 12.62
N LEU A 8 -4.64 -13.12 12.16
CA LEU A 8 -5.39 -12.42 11.15
C LEU A 8 -6.64 -11.77 11.75
N THR A 9 -6.99 -10.59 11.20
CA THR A 9 -8.32 -9.99 11.37
C THR A 9 -9.02 -10.00 10.02
N GLU A 10 -10.20 -9.43 9.92
CA GLU A 10 -10.92 -9.35 8.64
C GLU A 10 -10.17 -8.49 7.61
N THR A 11 -9.37 -7.54 8.06
CA THR A 11 -8.74 -6.54 7.20
C THR A 11 -7.23 -6.57 7.18
N ALA A 12 -6.59 -7.30 8.09
CA ALA A 12 -5.15 -7.19 8.28
C ALA A 12 -4.52 -8.48 8.80
N VAL A 13 -3.22 -8.60 8.58
CA VAL A 13 -2.38 -9.57 9.28
C VAL A 13 -1.57 -8.82 10.34
N TRP A 14 -1.56 -9.35 11.55
CA TRP A 14 -0.88 -8.76 12.70
C TRP A 14 0.26 -9.64 13.19
N ILE A 15 1.29 -8.99 13.70
CA ILE A 15 2.40 -9.67 14.37
C ILE A 15 2.66 -9.01 15.72
N ARG A 16 3.22 -9.80 16.64
CA ARG A 16 3.70 -9.33 17.95
C ARG A 16 5.10 -9.84 18.16
N THR A 17 5.99 -8.96 18.58
CA THR A 17 7.36 -9.35 18.96
C THR A 17 7.40 -9.87 20.40
N ASP A 18 8.50 -10.51 20.76
CA ASP A 18 8.77 -10.96 22.14
C ASP A 18 8.91 -9.79 23.13
N GLU A 19 9.13 -8.58 22.65
CA GLU A 19 9.14 -7.35 23.45
C GLU A 19 7.76 -6.70 23.60
N GLY A 20 6.72 -7.31 23.02
CA GLY A 20 5.35 -6.82 23.11
C GLY A 20 4.97 -5.79 22.08
N LYS A 21 5.84 -5.48 21.11
CA LYS A 21 5.51 -4.56 20.02
C LYS A 21 4.59 -5.24 19.01
N GLU A 22 3.55 -4.55 18.61
CA GLU A 22 2.60 -5.04 17.62
C GLU A 22 2.62 -4.17 16.37
N ALA A 23 2.40 -4.78 15.22
CA ALA A 23 2.25 -4.11 13.94
C ALA A 23 1.34 -4.91 13.03
N CYS A 24 0.79 -4.26 12.01
CA CYS A 24 -0.06 -4.93 11.02
C CYS A 24 0.24 -4.44 9.61
N GLU A 25 -0.14 -5.27 8.66
CA GLU A 25 -0.21 -4.93 7.26
C GLU A 25 -1.65 -5.16 6.78
N LEU A 26 -2.21 -4.19 6.09
CA LEU A 26 -3.57 -4.31 5.56
C LEU A 26 -3.57 -5.17 4.29
N PHE A 27 -4.51 -6.10 4.19
CA PHE A 27 -4.67 -6.90 2.98
C PHE A 27 -4.94 -6.03 1.75
N ALA A 28 -5.65 -4.92 1.95
CA ALA A 28 -5.98 -4.00 0.87
C ALA A 28 -4.75 -3.34 0.21
N ASP A 29 -3.61 -3.30 0.90
CA ASP A 29 -2.38 -2.72 0.37
C ASP A 29 -1.62 -3.67 -0.55
N TYR A 30 -2.03 -4.93 -0.62
CA TYR A 30 -1.38 -5.97 -1.41
C TYR A 30 -2.41 -6.60 -2.34
N PRO A 31 -2.34 -6.38 -3.67
CA PRO A 31 -3.38 -6.86 -4.59
C PRO A 31 -3.67 -8.36 -4.49
N ARG A 32 -2.65 -9.18 -4.29
CA ARG A 32 -2.81 -10.63 -4.17
C ARG A 32 -3.52 -11.05 -2.89
N LEU A 33 -3.40 -10.27 -1.82
CA LEU A 33 -4.09 -10.51 -0.56
C LEU A 33 -5.49 -9.87 -0.56
N ARG A 34 -5.63 -8.72 -1.20
CA ARG A 34 -6.88 -7.96 -1.27
C ARG A 34 -8.04 -8.76 -1.85
N TYR A 35 -7.76 -9.52 -2.90
CA TYR A 35 -8.77 -10.30 -3.63
C TYR A 35 -8.80 -11.77 -3.21
N ALA A 36 -8.01 -12.16 -2.22
CA ALA A 36 -7.96 -13.53 -1.73
C ALA A 36 -9.20 -13.89 -0.91
N THR A 37 -9.56 -15.16 -0.93
CA THR A 37 -10.61 -15.70 -0.07
C THR A 37 -10.10 -15.85 1.37
N LYS A 38 -11.01 -15.99 2.33
CA LYS A 38 -10.62 -16.27 3.72
C LYS A 38 -9.81 -17.55 3.83
N GLU A 39 -10.15 -18.57 3.06
CA GLU A 39 -9.44 -19.85 3.03
C GLU A 39 -8.00 -19.66 2.54
N GLN A 40 -7.80 -18.84 1.51
CA GLN A 40 -6.46 -18.52 1.00
C GLN A 40 -5.65 -17.72 2.02
N LEU A 41 -6.28 -16.74 2.69
CA LEU A 41 -5.61 -15.89 3.66
C LEU A 41 -5.13 -16.66 4.90
N VAL A 42 -5.87 -17.67 5.35
CA VAL A 42 -5.45 -18.48 6.49
C VAL A 42 -4.41 -19.54 6.13
N ASN A 43 -4.21 -19.80 4.86
CA ASN A 43 -3.25 -20.78 4.36
C ASN A 43 -1.87 -20.16 4.15
N PHE A 44 -1.22 -19.76 5.23
CA PHE A 44 0.12 -19.18 5.19
C PHE A 44 1.10 -20.02 5.99
N THR A 45 2.39 -19.87 5.69
CA THR A 45 3.48 -20.42 6.47
C THR A 45 4.33 -19.29 7.03
N ILE A 46 5.08 -19.57 8.07
CA ILE A 46 5.94 -18.61 8.75
C ILE A 46 7.35 -19.19 8.84
N ASP A 47 8.35 -18.37 8.53
CA ASP A 47 9.75 -18.68 8.80
C ASP A 47 10.38 -17.54 9.63
N GLU A 48 11.69 -17.55 9.79
CA GLU A 48 12.39 -16.52 10.57
C GLU A 48 12.35 -15.13 9.92
N PHE A 49 12.06 -15.05 8.62
CA PHE A 49 12.06 -13.78 7.87
C PHE A 49 10.68 -13.17 7.69
N GLY A 50 9.63 -13.98 7.63
CA GLY A 50 8.32 -13.44 7.34
C GLY A 50 7.21 -14.46 7.20
N ILE A 51 6.14 -14.01 6.58
CA ILE A 51 4.91 -14.74 6.34
C ILE A 51 4.80 -15.00 4.84
N HIS A 52 4.45 -16.23 4.45
CA HIS A 52 4.41 -16.67 3.06
C HIS A 52 3.06 -17.27 2.71
N TRP A 53 2.45 -16.76 1.65
CA TRP A 53 1.26 -17.32 1.01
C TRP A 53 1.68 -17.93 -0.32
N GLU A 54 2.05 -19.22 -0.31
CA GLU A 54 2.55 -19.90 -1.51
C GLU A 54 1.52 -19.90 -2.65
N GLU A 55 0.27 -20.18 -2.34
CA GLU A 55 -0.81 -20.20 -3.33
C GLU A 55 -0.99 -18.85 -4.02
N LEU A 56 -0.78 -17.76 -3.28
CA LEU A 56 -0.96 -16.40 -3.78
C LEU A 56 0.35 -15.78 -4.30
N ASP A 57 1.46 -16.49 -4.13
CA ASP A 57 2.80 -16.00 -4.47
C ASP A 57 3.07 -14.63 -3.82
N GLU A 58 2.75 -14.51 -2.53
CA GLU A 58 2.95 -13.28 -1.76
C GLU A 58 3.76 -13.57 -0.51
N ASP A 59 4.73 -12.70 -0.23
CA ASP A 59 5.61 -12.77 0.93
C ASP A 59 5.66 -11.42 1.63
N LEU A 60 5.52 -11.43 2.97
CA LEU A 60 5.67 -10.22 3.79
C LEU A 60 6.79 -10.44 4.79
N SER A 61 7.82 -9.61 4.75
CA SER A 61 8.90 -9.67 5.73
C SER A 61 8.46 -9.08 7.06
N PHE A 62 8.92 -9.65 8.18
CA PHE A 62 8.62 -9.09 9.50
C PHE A 62 9.20 -7.68 9.67
N GLU A 63 10.38 -7.43 9.11
CA GLU A 63 10.98 -6.10 9.15
C GLU A 63 10.09 -5.06 8.49
N GLY A 64 9.46 -5.41 7.36
CA GLY A 64 8.57 -4.52 6.62
C GLY A 64 7.37 -4.04 7.43
N PHE A 65 6.91 -4.81 8.42
CA PHE A 65 5.82 -4.39 9.31
C PHE A 65 6.16 -3.17 10.15
N PHE A 66 7.45 -2.99 10.47
CA PHE A 66 7.93 -1.90 11.33
C PHE A 66 8.59 -0.77 10.55
N GLU A 67 8.86 -0.97 9.26
CA GLU A 67 9.40 0.06 8.35
C GLU A 67 8.27 0.92 7.80
N LYS A 68 7.38 1.40 8.66
CA LYS A 68 6.32 2.31 8.21
C LYS A 68 6.94 3.65 7.86
N GLN A 69 6.94 3.94 6.58
CA GLN A 69 7.27 5.27 6.11
C GLN A 69 6.16 6.22 6.56
N GLU A 70 6.53 7.47 6.85
CA GLU A 70 5.53 8.50 7.10
C GLU A 70 4.61 8.62 5.87
N PRO A 71 3.31 8.91 6.07
CA PRO A 71 2.40 9.10 4.96
C PRO A 71 2.94 10.14 3.99
N THR A 72 3.01 9.79 2.71
CA THR A 72 3.44 10.72 1.67
C THR A 72 2.38 11.81 1.47
N THR A 73 2.78 12.94 0.88
CA THR A 73 1.84 14.00 0.50
C THR A 73 0.77 13.46 -0.44
N LEU A 74 1.15 12.60 -1.38
CA LEU A 74 0.21 11.97 -2.31
C LEU A 74 -0.77 11.05 -1.60
N TYR A 75 -0.29 10.25 -0.65
CA TYR A 75 -1.15 9.38 0.15
C TYR A 75 -2.19 10.21 0.91
N GLN A 76 -1.75 11.28 1.60
CA GLN A 76 -2.63 12.16 2.34
C GLN A 76 -3.68 12.81 1.43
N LEU A 77 -3.27 13.26 0.24
CA LEU A 77 -4.15 13.88 -0.74
C LEU A 77 -5.25 12.90 -1.19
N PHE A 78 -4.87 11.70 -1.58
CA PHE A 78 -5.84 10.72 -2.09
C PHE A 78 -6.72 10.13 -0.99
N MET A 79 -6.24 10.05 0.24
CA MET A 79 -7.08 9.64 1.37
C MET A 79 -8.10 10.72 1.74
N ALA A 80 -7.75 12.00 1.60
CA ALA A 80 -8.67 13.11 1.83
C ALA A 80 -9.71 13.26 0.72
N HIS A 81 -9.42 12.75 -0.48
CA HIS A 81 -10.27 12.90 -1.66
C HIS A 81 -10.54 11.54 -2.34
N PRO A 82 -11.33 10.66 -1.69
CA PRO A 82 -11.62 9.33 -2.23
C PRO A 82 -12.42 9.35 -3.53
N GLU A 83 -13.02 10.50 -3.88
CA GLU A 83 -13.70 10.70 -5.16
C GLU A 83 -12.74 10.78 -6.35
N LEU A 84 -11.44 10.97 -6.12
CA LEU A 84 -10.45 10.98 -7.20
C LEU A 84 -10.12 9.54 -7.63
N ASN A 85 -10.15 9.32 -8.93
CA ASN A 85 -9.78 8.03 -9.52
C ASN A 85 -8.29 8.04 -9.85
N VAL A 86 -7.48 7.44 -8.98
CA VAL A 86 -6.02 7.39 -9.12
C VAL A 86 -5.60 6.70 -10.41
N SER A 87 -6.27 5.60 -10.78
CA SER A 87 -5.96 4.86 -12.01
C SER A 87 -6.19 5.70 -13.26
N ALA A 88 -7.28 6.47 -13.27
CA ALA A 88 -7.59 7.37 -14.39
C ALA A 88 -6.58 8.52 -14.47
N LEU A 89 -6.18 9.08 -13.33
CA LEU A 89 -5.14 10.11 -13.28
C LEU A 89 -3.80 9.58 -13.81
N ALA A 90 -3.42 8.38 -13.42
CA ALA A 90 -2.19 7.74 -13.89
C ALA A 90 -2.21 7.58 -15.42
N ARG A 91 -3.33 7.11 -15.98
CA ARG A 91 -3.49 7.00 -17.44
C ARG A 91 -3.37 8.35 -18.13
N ARG A 92 -3.97 9.38 -17.58
CA ARG A 92 -3.93 10.75 -18.12
C ARG A 92 -2.48 11.27 -18.18
N MET A 93 -1.65 10.91 -17.20
CA MET A 93 -0.26 11.32 -17.14
C MET A 93 0.69 10.41 -17.93
N GLY A 94 0.21 9.27 -18.43
CA GLY A 94 1.05 8.28 -19.08
C GLY A 94 1.92 7.49 -18.10
N ILE A 95 1.53 7.40 -16.84
CA ILE A 95 2.21 6.66 -15.79
C ILE A 95 1.45 5.35 -15.55
N SER A 96 2.18 4.23 -15.35
CA SER A 96 1.53 2.96 -15.01
C SER A 96 0.87 3.05 -13.63
N GLN A 97 -0.20 2.27 -13.45
CA GLN A 97 -0.89 2.19 -12.15
C GLN A 97 0.04 1.69 -11.06
N SER A 98 0.91 0.71 -11.38
CA SER A 98 1.89 0.17 -10.43
C SER A 98 2.88 1.22 -9.97
N LEU A 99 3.39 2.04 -10.89
CA LEU A 99 4.33 3.09 -10.56
C LEU A 99 3.67 4.17 -9.70
N MET A 100 2.45 4.56 -10.04
CA MET A 100 1.68 5.54 -9.27
C MET A 100 1.42 5.03 -7.84
N ALA A 101 1.07 3.75 -7.69
CA ALA A 101 0.89 3.13 -6.38
C ALA A 101 2.18 3.16 -5.54
N GLN A 102 3.33 2.95 -6.18
CA GLN A 102 4.63 3.02 -5.50
C GLN A 102 4.95 4.44 -5.02
N TYR A 103 4.60 5.46 -5.79
CA TYR A 103 4.77 6.85 -5.37
C TYR A 103 3.85 7.21 -4.20
N ILE A 104 2.61 6.76 -4.22
CA ILE A 104 1.64 7.01 -3.15
C ILE A 104 2.07 6.32 -1.86
N SER A 105 2.50 5.07 -1.93
CA SER A 105 2.93 4.30 -0.76
C SER A 105 4.29 4.72 -0.21
N GLY A 106 5.08 5.46 -1.00
CA GLY A 106 6.44 5.83 -0.64
C GLY A 106 7.48 4.76 -0.92
N LYS A 107 7.12 3.63 -1.52
CA LYS A 107 8.08 2.59 -1.92
C LYS A 107 9.08 3.10 -2.94
N LYS A 108 8.67 4.07 -3.75
CA LYS A 108 9.51 4.73 -4.72
C LYS A 108 9.28 6.22 -4.65
N ASN A 109 10.36 6.99 -4.64
CA ASN A 109 10.28 8.44 -4.62
C ASN A 109 10.19 8.97 -6.06
N ALA A 110 9.20 9.83 -6.31
CA ALA A 110 9.09 10.52 -7.59
C ALA A 110 10.21 11.57 -7.69
N SER A 111 10.79 11.71 -8.89
CA SER A 111 11.69 12.82 -9.18
C SER A 111 10.96 14.16 -9.03
N LYS A 112 11.70 15.25 -8.90
CA LYS A 112 11.09 16.59 -8.85
C LYS A 112 10.23 16.87 -10.08
N ALA A 113 10.70 16.51 -11.26
CA ALA A 113 9.96 16.68 -12.51
C ALA A 113 8.69 15.82 -12.52
N ARG A 114 8.78 14.58 -12.03
CA ARG A 114 7.62 13.67 -11.95
C ARG A 114 6.58 14.16 -10.94
N MET A 115 7.03 14.65 -9.80
CA MET A 115 6.13 15.22 -8.79
C MET A 115 5.43 16.47 -9.32
N THR A 116 6.13 17.32 -10.06
CA THR A 116 5.54 18.49 -10.70
C THR A 116 4.46 18.07 -11.69
N LEU A 117 4.71 17.05 -12.52
CA LEU A 117 3.72 16.52 -13.45
C LEU A 117 2.45 16.04 -12.71
N ILE A 118 2.62 15.29 -11.63
CA ILE A 118 1.51 14.75 -10.86
C ILE A 118 0.66 15.89 -10.27
N LEU A 119 1.30 16.85 -9.60
CA LEU A 119 0.60 17.96 -8.97
C LEU A 119 -0.07 18.89 -10.00
N ASP A 120 0.61 19.17 -11.10
CA ASP A 120 0.04 20.01 -12.17
C ASP A 120 -1.19 19.33 -12.80
N THR A 121 -1.16 18.01 -12.95
CA THR A 121 -2.31 17.27 -13.47
C THR A 121 -3.50 17.37 -12.52
N ILE A 122 -3.26 17.21 -11.21
CA ILE A 122 -4.30 17.35 -10.18
C ILE A 122 -4.88 18.77 -10.18
N HIS A 123 -4.02 19.79 -10.26
CA HIS A 123 -4.45 21.19 -10.33
C HIS A 123 -5.28 21.46 -11.59
N THR A 124 -4.89 20.86 -12.72
CA THR A 124 -5.63 21.00 -13.99
C THR A 124 -7.03 20.41 -13.87
N VAL A 125 -7.14 19.23 -13.28
CA VAL A 125 -8.45 18.60 -13.01
C VAL A 125 -9.28 19.49 -12.08
N GLY A 126 -8.67 20.08 -11.05
CA GLY A 126 -9.34 21.01 -10.16
C GLY A 126 -9.88 22.22 -10.89
N ARG A 127 -9.11 22.80 -11.80
CA ARG A 127 -9.56 23.93 -12.62
C ARG A 127 -10.71 23.53 -13.57
N GLU A 128 -10.62 22.35 -14.16
CA GLU A 128 -11.70 21.84 -15.03
C GLU A 128 -13.00 21.66 -14.23
N LEU A 129 -12.92 21.14 -13.02
CA LEU A 129 -14.09 20.99 -12.14
C LEU A 129 -14.65 22.34 -11.71
N ALA A 130 -13.79 23.30 -11.41
CA ALA A 130 -14.21 24.64 -10.99
C ALA A 130 -14.87 25.43 -12.12
N ALA A 131 -14.62 25.08 -13.39
CA ALA A 131 -15.19 25.73 -14.55
C ALA A 131 -16.59 25.23 -14.94
N VAL A 132 -17.07 24.19 -14.29
CA VAL A 132 -18.39 23.62 -14.56
C VAL A 132 -19.51 24.49 -14.01
#